data_a93e2c944585caa455a95f86753a3a78
#
_entry.id   a93e2c944585caa455a95f86753a3a78
#
_cell.length_a   1.000
_cell.length_b   1.000
_cell.length_c   1.000
_cell.angle_alpha   90.00
_cell.angle_beta   90.00
_cell.angle_gamma   90.00
#
_symmetry.space_group_name_H-M   'P 1'
#
loop_
_entity.id
_entity.type
_entity.pdbx_description
1 polymer ?
#
loop_
_entity_poly.entity_id
_entity_poly.type
_entity_poly.pdbx_seq_one_letter_code
_entity_poly.pdbx_strand_id
1 'polypeptide(L)'
;MRPIGRSVSAALALLILAAVGTVFLRGRSTHIPARLESPRTVESADLLELQSKNLAGPEAVDCGRVPVGGDPRVATECALAAQRAGKPFRVRYDIRGIDSFIAVAIVRTPIGTVGTLQYDSDPMGGGGRAHEVVSPKRCPEPVHLWVNPNGRINCFQKESSPPKDVMSPNAEPY
;
A
#
# COMPACT_ATOMS: atom_id res chain seq x y z
N MET A 1 -59.49 -31.78 -41.41
CA MET A 1 -58.10 -31.41 -41.11
C MET A 1 -58.08 -30.81 -39.73
N ARG A 2 -57.52 -31.48 -38.72
CA ARG A 2 -57.40 -31.00 -37.33
C ARG A 2 -55.92 -30.64 -37.06
N PRO A 3 -55.63 -29.53 -36.50
CA PRO A 3 -54.23 -29.21 -36.13
C PRO A 3 -53.89 -29.85 -34.80
N ILE A 4 -53.01 -30.84 -34.83
CA ILE A 4 -52.31 -31.42 -33.67
C ILE A 4 -50.95 -30.72 -33.63
N GLY A 5 -50.73 -29.83 -32.68
CA GLY A 5 -49.40 -29.20 -32.68
C GLY A 5 -49.11 -28.14 -31.62
N ARG A 6 -49.83 -28.09 -30.47
CA ARG A 6 -49.59 -27.05 -29.47
C ARG A 6 -49.32 -27.50 -28.02
N SER A 7 -49.29 -28.77 -27.73
CA SER A 7 -49.23 -29.26 -26.34
C SER A 7 -47.86 -29.78 -25.90
N VAL A 8 -46.88 -29.94 -26.79
CA VAL A 8 -45.58 -30.53 -26.44
C VAL A 8 -44.55 -29.48 -25.98
N SER A 9 -44.69 -28.25 -26.46
CA SER A 9 -43.72 -27.19 -26.13
C SER A 9 -43.81 -26.64 -24.71
N ALA A 10 -44.97 -26.69 -24.07
CA ALA A 10 -45.17 -26.18 -22.72
C ALA A 10 -44.58 -27.10 -21.64
N ALA A 11 -44.62 -28.40 -21.85
CA ALA A 11 -44.04 -29.35 -20.87
C ALA A 11 -42.51 -29.34 -20.84
N LEU A 12 -41.85 -29.08 -21.98
CA LEU A 12 -40.40 -29.03 -22.06
C LEU A 12 -39.82 -27.77 -21.40
N ALA A 13 -40.55 -26.65 -21.49
CA ALA A 13 -40.11 -25.39 -20.86
C ALA A 13 -40.14 -25.43 -19.32
N LEU A 14 -41.13 -26.16 -18.75
CA LEU A 14 -41.25 -26.34 -17.29
C LEU A 14 -40.15 -27.23 -16.70
N LEU A 15 -39.70 -28.23 -17.43
CA LEU A 15 -38.63 -29.13 -16.99
C LEU A 15 -37.25 -28.44 -17.00
N ILE A 16 -37.01 -27.52 -17.93
CA ILE A 16 -35.75 -26.77 -17.99
C ILE A 16 -35.67 -25.76 -16.83
N LEU A 17 -36.76 -25.12 -16.45
CA LEU A 17 -36.78 -24.17 -15.32
C LEU A 17 -36.56 -24.87 -13.97
N ALA A 18 -37.04 -26.11 -13.79
CA ALA A 18 -36.83 -26.90 -12.59
C ALA A 18 -35.35 -27.36 -12.44
N ALA A 19 -34.66 -27.65 -13.54
CA ALA A 19 -33.26 -28.07 -13.53
C ALA A 19 -32.27 -26.92 -13.23
N VAL A 20 -32.56 -25.67 -13.66
CA VAL A 20 -31.71 -24.50 -13.40
C VAL A 20 -31.86 -24.02 -11.96
N GLY A 21 -33.05 -24.15 -11.36
CA GLY A 21 -33.27 -23.72 -9.97
C GLY A 21 -32.54 -24.54 -8.91
N THR A 22 -32.23 -25.81 -9.18
CA THR A 22 -31.58 -26.70 -8.20
C THR A 22 -30.04 -26.58 -8.19
N VAL A 23 -29.44 -26.03 -9.22
CA VAL A 23 -27.97 -25.82 -9.28
C VAL A 23 -27.54 -24.56 -8.48
N PHE A 24 -28.42 -23.56 -8.37
CA PHE A 24 -28.10 -22.31 -7.64
C PHE A 24 -28.14 -22.44 -6.11
N LEU A 25 -28.77 -23.48 -5.54
CA LEU A 25 -28.89 -23.64 -4.08
C LEU A 25 -27.76 -24.46 -3.43
N ARG A 26 -26.79 -24.95 -4.21
CA ARG A 26 -25.62 -25.67 -3.68
C ARG A 26 -24.30 -24.92 -3.78
N GLY A 27 -24.35 -23.62 -3.94
CA GLY A 27 -23.21 -22.76 -3.67
C GLY A 27 -22.88 -22.83 -2.17
N ARG A 28 -22.05 -23.81 -1.77
CA ARG A 28 -21.40 -23.82 -0.46
C ARG A 28 -20.68 -22.50 -0.33
N SER A 29 -21.23 -21.59 0.47
CA SER A 29 -20.48 -20.50 1.06
C SER A 29 -19.34 -21.14 1.87
N THR A 30 -18.19 -21.29 1.28
CA THR A 30 -16.94 -21.41 2.04
C THR A 30 -16.78 -20.10 2.76
N HIS A 31 -17.30 -20.01 3.98
CA HIS A 31 -16.88 -19.00 4.94
C HIS A 31 -15.38 -19.21 5.14
N ILE A 32 -14.58 -18.49 4.34
CA ILE A 32 -13.21 -18.16 4.72
C ILE A 32 -13.42 -17.24 5.93
N PRO A 33 -12.99 -17.64 7.14
CA PRO A 33 -13.05 -16.72 8.25
C PRO A 33 -12.21 -15.51 7.84
N ALA A 34 -12.86 -14.38 7.56
CA ALA A 34 -12.20 -13.12 7.42
C ALA A 34 -11.39 -12.96 8.71
N ARG A 35 -10.07 -13.09 8.60
CA ARG A 35 -9.16 -12.77 9.68
C ARG A 35 -9.53 -11.35 10.08
N LEU A 36 -10.11 -11.20 11.24
CA LEU A 36 -10.45 -9.92 11.84
C LEU A 36 -9.14 -9.13 12.00
N GLU A 37 -8.74 -8.44 10.93
CA GLU A 37 -7.79 -7.35 11.06
C GLU A 37 -8.45 -6.33 11.98
N SER A 38 -7.72 -5.98 13.01
CA SER A 38 -8.22 -5.05 14.03
C SER A 38 -8.79 -3.81 13.34
N PRO A 39 -10.05 -3.41 13.60
CA PRO A 39 -10.70 -2.29 12.90
C PRO A 39 -9.89 -0.99 12.91
N ARG A 40 -9.00 -0.82 13.90
CA ARG A 40 -8.17 0.38 14.08
C ARG A 40 -7.00 0.47 13.09
N THR A 41 -6.39 -0.66 12.73
CA THR A 41 -5.29 -0.67 11.75
C THR A 41 -5.76 -0.35 10.35
N VAL A 42 -7.02 -0.66 10.02
CA VAL A 42 -7.61 -0.33 8.72
C VAL A 42 -7.88 1.17 8.60
N GLU A 43 -8.43 1.79 9.65
CA GLU A 43 -8.81 3.21 9.63
C GLU A 43 -7.60 4.14 9.46
N SER A 44 -6.50 3.90 10.18
CA SER A 44 -5.31 4.75 10.08
C SER A 44 -4.47 4.46 8.83
N ALA A 45 -4.48 3.23 8.33
CA ALA A 45 -3.92 2.90 7.03
C ALA A 45 -4.69 3.59 5.89
N ASP A 46 -6.00 3.75 6.04
CA ASP A 46 -6.84 4.52 5.12
C ASP A 46 -6.56 6.02 5.22
N LEU A 47 -6.24 6.55 6.40
CA LEU A 47 -5.81 7.93 6.58
C LEU A 47 -4.51 8.23 5.84
N LEU A 48 -3.51 7.35 5.89
CA LEU A 48 -2.27 7.51 5.12
C LEU A 48 -2.56 7.55 3.62
N GLU A 49 -3.44 6.66 3.15
CA GLU A 49 -3.86 6.59 1.75
C GLU A 49 -4.56 7.89 1.34
N LEU A 50 -5.51 8.35 2.14
CA LEU A 50 -6.24 9.59 1.91
C LEU A 50 -5.30 10.80 1.90
N GLN A 51 -4.42 10.92 2.87
CA GLN A 51 -3.47 12.04 2.97
C GLN A 51 -2.49 12.06 1.80
N SER A 52 -1.92 10.90 1.43
CA SER A 52 -1.00 10.82 0.31
C SER A 52 -1.68 11.19 -1.01
N LYS A 53 -2.92 10.77 -1.21
CA LYS A 53 -3.73 11.12 -2.39
C LYS A 53 -4.04 12.61 -2.45
N ASN A 54 -4.44 13.20 -1.33
CA ASN A 54 -4.75 14.62 -1.25
C ASN A 54 -3.50 15.50 -1.52
N LEU A 55 -2.35 15.12 -0.95
CA LEU A 55 -1.09 15.84 -1.17
C LEU A 55 -0.58 15.73 -2.62
N ALA A 56 -0.72 14.56 -3.23
CA ALA A 56 -0.31 14.34 -4.60
C ALA A 56 -1.21 15.08 -5.60
N GLY A 57 -2.47 15.31 -5.24
CA GLY A 57 -3.48 15.95 -6.09
C GLY A 57 -4.12 15.02 -7.11
N PRO A 58 -5.19 15.48 -7.78
CA PRO A 58 -6.00 14.64 -8.67
C PRO A 58 -5.28 14.18 -9.93
N GLU A 59 -4.30 14.95 -10.41
CA GLU A 59 -3.53 14.65 -11.63
C GLU A 59 -2.26 13.82 -11.35
N ALA A 60 -2.09 13.35 -10.13
CA ALA A 60 -0.90 12.61 -9.75
C ALA A 60 -0.88 11.21 -10.36
N VAL A 61 0.32 10.80 -10.77
CA VAL A 61 0.58 9.41 -11.14
C VAL A 61 0.48 8.54 -9.90
N ASP A 62 -0.48 7.63 -9.90
CA ASP A 62 -0.62 6.63 -8.84
C ASP A 62 0.28 5.43 -9.15
N CYS A 63 1.40 5.32 -8.45
CA CYS A 63 2.33 4.19 -8.59
C CYS A 63 1.95 2.98 -7.71
N GLY A 64 0.83 3.07 -7.02
CA GLY A 64 0.22 1.97 -6.29
C GLY A 64 0.79 1.72 -4.91
N ARG A 65 0.34 0.60 -4.34
CA ARG A 65 0.70 0.10 -3.00
C ARG A 65 1.48 -1.20 -3.12
N VAL A 66 2.62 -1.27 -2.49
CA VAL A 66 3.42 -2.49 -2.36
C VAL A 66 3.13 -3.11 -0.99
N PRO A 67 2.46 -4.27 -0.92
CA PRO A 67 2.18 -4.93 0.35
C PRO A 67 3.46 -5.47 1.01
N VAL A 68 3.37 -5.87 2.28
CA VAL A 68 4.48 -6.53 2.99
C VAL A 68 4.94 -7.76 2.22
N GLY A 69 6.23 -7.83 1.90
CA GLY A 69 6.81 -8.93 1.10
C GLY A 69 6.52 -8.85 -0.41
N GLY A 70 5.79 -7.84 -0.88
CA GLY A 70 5.56 -7.60 -2.29
C GLY A 70 6.80 -7.08 -3.03
N ASP A 71 6.83 -7.27 -4.34
CA ASP A 71 7.90 -6.78 -5.21
C ASP A 71 7.74 -5.26 -5.44
N PRO A 72 8.70 -4.42 -5.02
CA PRO A 72 8.59 -2.98 -5.15
C PRO A 72 8.99 -2.45 -6.54
N ARG A 73 9.58 -3.25 -7.42
CA ARG A 73 10.22 -2.78 -8.66
C ARG A 73 9.31 -1.93 -9.52
N VAL A 74 8.12 -2.43 -9.86
CA VAL A 74 7.19 -1.73 -10.75
C VAL A 74 6.76 -0.39 -10.15
N ALA A 75 6.41 -0.37 -8.87
CA ALA A 75 6.00 0.85 -8.16
C ALA A 75 7.14 1.86 -8.03
N THR A 76 8.35 1.37 -7.76
CA THR A 76 9.57 2.16 -7.66
C THR A 76 9.94 2.79 -9.01
N GLU A 77 9.94 2.03 -10.10
CA GLU A 77 10.21 2.52 -11.46
C GLU A 77 9.19 3.56 -11.91
N CYS A 78 7.90 3.34 -11.61
CA CYS A 78 6.84 4.30 -11.85
C CYS A 78 7.13 5.64 -11.16
N ALA A 79 7.44 5.63 -9.86
CA ALA A 79 7.69 6.85 -9.09
C ALA A 79 8.95 7.58 -9.57
N LEU A 80 10.02 6.87 -9.89
CA LEU A 80 11.23 7.45 -10.45
C LEU A 80 11.00 8.05 -11.84
N ALA A 81 10.19 7.41 -12.67
CA ALA A 81 9.81 7.96 -13.96
C ALA A 81 8.97 9.23 -13.83
N ALA A 82 8.00 9.26 -12.93
CA ALA A 82 7.19 10.43 -12.64
C ALA A 82 8.04 11.58 -12.09
N GLN A 83 9.00 11.29 -11.19
CA GLN A 83 9.95 12.27 -10.65
C GLN A 83 10.80 12.89 -11.76
N ARG A 84 11.39 12.08 -12.66
CA ARG A 84 12.17 12.57 -13.79
C ARG A 84 11.34 13.43 -14.74
N ALA A 85 10.06 13.09 -14.92
CA ALA A 85 9.13 13.85 -15.75
C ALA A 85 8.58 15.12 -15.05
N GLY A 86 8.96 15.38 -13.80
CA GLY A 86 8.45 16.51 -13.01
C GLY A 86 6.95 16.41 -12.67
N LYS A 87 6.34 15.24 -12.82
CA LYS A 87 4.92 15.01 -12.56
C LYS A 87 4.66 14.76 -11.07
N PRO A 88 3.52 15.23 -10.53
CA PRO A 88 3.04 14.78 -9.23
C PRO A 88 2.88 13.25 -9.22
N PHE A 89 3.22 12.61 -8.11
CA PHE A 89 3.05 11.17 -7.96
C PHE A 89 2.87 10.78 -6.50
N ARG A 90 2.39 9.57 -6.29
CA ARG A 90 2.39 8.89 -5.00
C ARG A 90 2.76 7.41 -5.17
N VAL A 91 3.44 6.87 -4.18
CA VAL A 91 3.75 5.45 -4.04
C VAL A 91 3.71 5.09 -2.57
N ARG A 92 3.22 3.89 -2.24
CA ARG A 92 3.14 3.40 -0.87
C ARG A 92 3.83 2.06 -0.72
N TYR A 93 4.58 1.89 0.37
CA TYR A 93 5.22 0.65 0.78
C TYR A 93 4.74 0.26 2.17
N ASP A 94 4.16 -0.94 2.30
CA ASP A 94 3.84 -1.52 3.59
C ASP A 94 5.07 -2.30 4.09
N ILE A 95 5.38 -2.14 5.37
CA ILE A 95 6.59 -2.67 5.99
C ILE A 95 6.19 -3.41 7.25
N ARG A 96 6.74 -4.59 7.47
CA ARG A 96 6.58 -5.27 8.74
C ARG A 96 7.58 -4.66 9.75
N GLY A 97 7.09 -4.08 10.84
CA GLY A 97 7.86 -3.77 12.03
C GLY A 97 8.17 -5.04 12.84
N ILE A 98 8.81 -4.89 13.99
CA ILE A 98 9.06 -6.00 14.94
C ILE A 98 7.74 -6.39 15.61
N ASP A 99 7.01 -5.42 16.13
CA ASP A 99 5.76 -5.54 16.88
C ASP A 99 4.66 -4.61 16.33
N SER A 100 4.95 -3.85 15.28
CA SER A 100 4.04 -2.88 14.66
C SER A 100 3.89 -3.09 13.16
N PHE A 101 2.85 -2.47 12.61
CA PHE A 101 2.68 -2.30 11.17
C PHE A 101 3.12 -0.90 10.78
N ILE A 102 4.03 -0.82 9.82
CA ILE A 102 4.56 0.43 9.30
C ILE A 102 4.14 0.58 7.84
N ALA A 103 3.73 1.77 7.44
CA ALA A 103 3.55 2.10 6.05
C ALA A 103 4.21 3.44 5.73
N VAL A 104 4.86 3.52 4.58
CA VAL A 104 5.52 4.74 4.10
C VAL A 104 4.96 5.08 2.74
N ALA A 105 4.44 6.30 2.59
CA ALA A 105 4.11 6.87 1.30
C ALA A 105 5.12 7.94 0.92
N ILE A 106 5.55 7.97 -0.34
CA ILE A 106 6.36 9.03 -0.91
C ILE A 106 5.50 9.76 -1.92
N VAL A 107 5.46 11.07 -1.79
CA VAL A 107 4.56 11.94 -2.52
C VAL A 107 5.33 13.10 -3.12
N ARG A 108 5.08 13.39 -4.40
CA ARG A 108 5.41 14.66 -5.03
C ARG A 108 4.12 15.44 -5.26
N THR A 109 4.07 16.64 -4.70
CA THR A 109 2.91 17.54 -4.84
C THR A 109 2.89 18.21 -6.23
N PRO A 110 1.75 18.81 -6.64
CA PRO A 110 1.67 19.58 -7.89
C PRO A 110 2.65 20.77 -7.97
N ILE A 111 3.03 21.34 -6.83
CA ILE A 111 4.02 22.43 -6.76
C ILE A 111 5.47 21.93 -6.71
N GLY A 112 5.70 20.62 -6.84
CA GLY A 112 7.02 20.04 -6.95
C GLY A 112 7.68 19.63 -5.64
N THR A 113 7.09 19.93 -4.47
CA THR A 113 7.61 19.49 -3.18
C THR A 113 7.52 17.97 -3.05
N VAL A 114 8.60 17.32 -2.63
CA VAL A 114 8.62 15.89 -2.35
C VAL A 114 8.70 15.66 -0.85
N GLY A 115 7.97 14.68 -0.37
CA GLY A 115 7.95 14.30 1.04
C GLY A 115 7.55 12.86 1.26
N THR A 116 7.72 12.42 2.49
CA THR A 116 7.27 11.12 2.98
C THR A 116 6.17 11.31 4.00
N LEU A 117 5.22 10.38 4.02
CA LEU A 117 4.27 10.19 5.11
C LEU A 117 4.57 8.81 5.70
N GLN A 118 4.83 8.75 6.98
CA GLN A 118 5.06 7.50 7.69
C GLN A 118 3.90 7.25 8.66
N TYR A 119 3.29 6.09 8.52
CA TYR A 119 2.35 5.54 9.49
C TYR A 119 3.05 4.47 10.32
N ASP A 120 2.82 4.50 11.62
CA ASP A 120 3.26 3.47 12.56
C ASP A 120 2.10 3.14 13.51
N SER A 121 1.77 1.86 13.62
CA SER A 121 0.66 1.41 14.48
C SER A 121 1.04 1.31 15.96
N ASP A 122 2.34 1.28 16.29
CA ASP A 122 2.84 1.23 17.66
C ASP A 122 4.23 1.89 17.77
N PRO A 123 4.31 3.24 17.67
CA PRO A 123 5.57 3.96 17.64
C PRO A 123 6.38 3.88 18.94
N MET A 124 5.73 3.53 20.06
CA MET A 124 6.40 3.40 21.37
C MET A 124 6.79 1.96 21.66
N GLY A 125 6.28 0.99 20.91
CA GLY A 125 6.50 -0.45 21.13
C GLY A 125 5.81 -0.98 22.37
N GLY A 126 5.90 -2.30 22.57
CA GLY A 126 5.44 -2.95 23.80
C GLY A 126 3.96 -3.30 23.83
N GLY A 127 3.23 -3.19 22.73
CA GLY A 127 1.81 -3.56 22.65
C GLY A 127 0.88 -2.70 23.49
N GLY A 128 1.34 -1.53 23.93
CA GLY A 128 0.53 -0.52 24.61
C GLY A 128 -0.48 0.12 23.66
N ARG A 129 -1.39 0.93 24.22
CA ARG A 129 -2.31 1.75 23.42
C ARG A 129 -1.56 3.01 22.91
N ALA A 130 -0.45 2.80 22.22
CA ALA A 130 0.24 3.90 21.59
C ALA A 130 -0.67 4.52 20.52
N HIS A 131 -0.63 5.83 20.45
CA HIS A 131 -1.40 6.55 19.46
C HIS A 131 -0.77 6.30 18.08
N GLU A 132 -1.57 5.82 17.15
CA GLU A 132 -1.21 5.73 15.75
C GLU A 132 -0.79 7.11 15.25
N VAL A 133 0.35 7.17 14.59
CA VAL A 133 0.91 8.45 14.13
C VAL A 133 1.13 8.42 12.63
N VAL A 134 0.64 9.46 11.94
CA VAL A 134 1.06 9.76 10.58
C VAL A 134 2.00 10.98 10.64
N SER A 135 3.27 10.74 10.36
CA SER A 135 4.30 11.76 10.44
C SER A 135 4.73 12.21 9.04
N PRO A 136 4.45 13.46 8.64
CA PRO A 136 4.98 14.02 7.40
C PRO A 136 6.43 14.45 7.58
N LYS A 137 7.26 14.20 6.57
CA LYS A 137 8.64 14.66 6.52
C LYS A 137 8.99 15.12 5.10
N ARG A 138 9.47 16.36 4.96
CA ARG A 138 9.91 16.89 3.67
C ARG A 138 11.26 16.31 3.29
N CYS A 139 11.44 15.91 2.03
CA CYS A 139 12.73 15.53 1.49
C CYS A 139 13.67 16.74 1.46
N PRO A 140 14.98 16.55 1.72
CA PRO A 140 15.96 17.64 1.63
C PRO A 140 16.10 18.14 0.18
N GLU A 141 16.37 19.42 0.05
CA GLU A 141 16.64 20.08 -1.24
C GLU A 141 18.17 20.15 -1.48
N PRO A 142 18.65 19.90 -2.71
CA PRO A 142 17.91 19.43 -3.88
C PRO A 142 17.43 17.99 -3.69
N VAL A 143 16.20 17.70 -4.18
CA VAL A 143 15.57 16.38 -3.98
C VAL A 143 16.28 15.31 -4.81
N HIS A 144 16.89 14.35 -4.14
CA HIS A 144 17.44 13.13 -4.73
C HIS A 144 16.68 11.92 -4.23
N LEU A 145 16.03 11.19 -5.15
CA LEU A 145 15.44 9.90 -4.85
C LEU A 145 16.42 8.78 -5.22
N TRP A 146 16.65 7.88 -4.30
CA TRP A 146 17.51 6.72 -4.49
C TRP A 146 16.79 5.45 -4.06
N VAL A 147 17.18 4.31 -4.63
CA VAL A 147 16.61 3.01 -4.32
C VAL A 147 17.46 2.36 -3.23
N ASN A 148 16.82 2.00 -2.13
CA ASN A 148 17.48 1.29 -1.04
C ASN A 148 17.68 -0.21 -1.38
N PRO A 149 18.44 -0.98 -0.60
CA PRO A 149 18.68 -2.41 -0.86
C PRO A 149 17.40 -3.27 -0.92
N ASN A 150 16.29 -2.79 -0.33
CA ASN A 150 15.00 -3.46 -0.39
C ASN A 150 14.18 -3.07 -1.64
N GLY A 151 14.77 -2.37 -2.60
CA GLY A 151 14.12 -1.96 -3.85
C GLY A 151 13.12 -0.81 -3.72
N ARG A 152 13.06 -0.13 -2.58
CA ARG A 152 12.13 0.99 -2.32
C ARG A 152 12.84 2.31 -2.50
N ILE A 153 12.13 3.33 -2.97
CA ILE A 153 12.69 4.69 -3.03
C ILE A 153 12.76 5.32 -1.64
N ASN A 154 13.74 6.18 -1.47
CA ASN A 154 13.94 7.02 -0.29
C ASN A 154 14.55 8.35 -0.72
N CYS A 155 14.36 9.41 0.07
CA CYS A 155 14.98 10.70 -0.11
C CYS A 155 15.91 11.12 1.06
N PHE A 156 15.94 10.31 2.11
CA PHE A 156 16.86 10.52 3.24
C PHE A 156 18.02 9.55 3.10
N GLN A 157 19.21 10.09 2.91
CA GLN A 157 20.42 9.26 3.01
C GLN A 157 20.47 8.70 4.43
N LYS A 158 20.73 7.40 4.56
CA LYS A 158 21.20 6.87 5.82
C LYS A 158 22.53 7.57 6.07
N GLU A 159 22.61 8.41 7.10
CA GLU A 159 23.90 8.91 7.55
C GLU A 159 24.83 7.70 7.66
N SER A 160 25.80 7.63 6.76
CA SER A 160 26.89 6.68 6.89
C SER A 160 27.50 7.04 8.25
N SER A 161 27.35 6.15 9.23
CA SER A 161 28.07 6.32 10.50
C SER A 161 29.50 6.67 10.13
N PRO A 162 30.10 7.75 10.69
CA PRO A 162 31.48 8.10 10.37
C PRO A 162 32.33 6.85 10.52
N PRO A 163 33.27 6.60 9.62
CA PRO A 163 34.14 5.43 9.71
C PRO A 163 34.71 5.38 11.14
N LYS A 164 34.56 4.24 11.81
CA LYS A 164 35.00 4.01 13.19
C LYS A 164 36.51 4.14 13.37
N ASP A 165 37.24 4.48 12.31
CA ASP A 165 38.68 4.45 12.22
C ASP A 165 39.37 5.81 12.48
N VAL A 166 38.59 6.83 12.89
CA VAL A 166 39.20 8.07 13.41
C VAL A 166 39.25 8.00 14.93
N MET A 167 39.81 6.93 15.47
CA MET A 167 40.48 7.02 16.77
C MET A 167 41.72 7.88 16.60
N SER A 168 41.60 9.14 17.01
CA SER A 168 42.77 10.04 17.13
C SER A 168 43.83 9.37 18.02
N PRO A 169 45.03 9.09 17.51
CA PRO A 169 46.04 8.41 18.31
C PRO A 169 46.73 9.30 19.35
N ASN A 170 46.19 10.49 19.62
CA ASN A 170 46.81 11.48 20.53
C ASN A 170 45.84 11.90 21.62
N ALA A 171 45.43 10.97 22.49
CA ALA A 171 45.00 11.31 23.84
C ALA A 171 46.16 10.99 24.78
N GLU A 172 47.05 11.95 24.99
CA GLU A 172 48.03 11.87 26.06
C GLU A 172 47.32 11.87 27.44
N PRO A 173 47.70 10.98 28.36
CA PRO A 173 47.16 10.99 29.72
C PRO A 173 47.79 12.14 30.51
N TYR A 174 46.97 13.02 31.06
CA TYR A 174 47.32 13.88 32.18
C TYR A 174 47.05 13.16 33.49
#